data_7568c4542bfa46ca9c937ba7faf79161
#
_entry.id   7568c4542bfa46ca9c937ba7faf79161
#
_cell.length_a   1.000
_cell.length_b   1.000
_cell.length_c   1.000
_cell.angle_alpha   90.00
_cell.angle_beta   90.00
_cell.angle_gamma   90.00
#
_symmetry.space_group_name_H-M   'P 1'
#
loop_
_entity.id
_entity.type
_entity.pdbx_description
1 polymer ?
#
loop_
_entity_poly.entity_id
_entity_poly.type
_entity_poly.pdbx_seq_one_letter_code
_entity_poly.pdbx_strand_id
1 'polypeptide(L)'
;YSSCGLCGSTSLKKLRLKTKVNLTSISHKKLLPVNSLFGLPKLMRQHQVLFTNTGGVHSAALFNDLMALQFVYEDIGRHNAVDKVTGALLTLTEPIRAEGLHILVVSSRISFEIVQKTVMAGIQVLAGVGAPSDLAIKAAQQFDLTLIGFLNEQGCNVYHGDWRLNTDG
;
A
#
# COMPACT_ATOMS: atom_id res chain seq x y z
N TYR A 1 6.13 -9.77 20.87
CA TYR A 1 5.27 -8.57 20.90
C TYR A 1 6.12 -7.38 20.50
N SER A 2 6.03 -6.89 19.27
CA SER A 2 6.65 -5.63 18.88
C SER A 2 5.74 -4.49 19.38
N SER A 3 6.22 -3.75 20.34
CA SER A 3 5.55 -2.58 20.90
C SER A 3 5.57 -1.40 19.92
N CYS A 4 4.75 -1.42 18.92
CA CYS A 4 4.42 -0.26 18.09
C CYS A 4 2.99 0.17 18.40
N GLY A 5 2.81 0.95 19.47
CA GLY A 5 1.73 1.90 19.77
C GLY A 5 0.26 1.60 19.44
N LEU A 6 -0.05 0.52 18.76
CA LEU A 6 -1.40 0.08 18.40
C LEU A 6 -1.75 -1.28 18.99
N CYS A 7 -1.23 -1.58 20.17
CA CYS A 7 -1.57 -2.78 20.95
C CYS A 7 -3.01 -2.76 21.44
N GLY A 8 -3.98 -2.91 20.57
CA GLY A 8 -5.38 -2.96 21.03
C GLY A 8 -6.37 -3.52 20.03
N SER A 9 -6.01 -3.71 18.76
CA SER A 9 -6.97 -4.11 17.73
C SER A 9 -6.38 -5.10 16.72
N THR A 10 -5.96 -6.26 17.22
CA THR A 10 -5.41 -7.35 16.38
C THR A 10 -6.48 -8.26 15.80
N SER A 11 -7.74 -7.89 15.86
CA SER A 11 -8.86 -8.72 15.42
C SER A 11 -9.41 -8.19 14.09
N LEU A 12 -9.36 -9.03 13.05
CA LEU A 12 -10.03 -8.82 11.76
C LEU A 12 -11.50 -8.40 11.93
N LYS A 13 -12.17 -8.94 12.96
CA LYS A 13 -13.56 -8.62 13.28
C LYS A 13 -13.76 -7.16 13.71
N LYS A 14 -12.81 -6.58 14.44
CA LYS A 14 -12.86 -5.16 14.85
C LYS A 14 -12.59 -4.21 13.68
N LEU A 15 -11.78 -4.63 12.70
CA LEU A 15 -11.53 -3.84 11.51
C LEU A 15 -12.81 -3.73 10.65
N ARG A 16 -13.55 -4.83 10.45
CA ARG A 16 -14.85 -4.83 9.76
C ARG A 16 -15.84 -3.82 10.33
N LEU A 17 -15.89 -3.68 11.65
CA LEU A 17 -16.83 -2.77 12.33
C LEU A 17 -16.47 -1.29 12.14
N LYS A 18 -15.21 -0.99 11.83
CA LYS A 18 -14.72 0.39 11.66
C LYS A 18 -14.66 0.85 10.21
N THR A 19 -14.64 -0.09 9.25
CA THR A 19 -14.43 0.23 7.84
C THR A 19 -15.75 0.23 7.11
N LYS A 20 -16.19 1.42 6.66
CA LYS A 20 -17.30 1.58 5.71
C LYS A 20 -16.83 1.49 4.24
N VAL A 21 -15.52 1.33 4.03
CA VAL A 21 -14.91 1.31 2.69
C VAL A 21 -15.08 -0.08 2.09
N ASN A 22 -15.76 -0.15 0.95
CA ASN A 22 -15.86 -1.34 0.13
C ASN A 22 -14.94 -1.17 -1.08
N LEU A 23 -13.77 -1.81 -1.04
CA LEU A 23 -12.79 -1.74 -2.13
C LEU A 23 -13.28 -2.45 -3.41
N THR A 24 -14.26 -3.34 -3.30
CA THR A 24 -14.88 -4.03 -4.44
C THR A 24 -15.78 -3.12 -5.28
N SER A 25 -16.36 -2.08 -4.69
CA SER A 25 -17.28 -1.17 -5.40
C SER A 25 -16.54 -0.16 -6.30
N ILE A 26 -15.22 -0.02 -6.13
CA ILE A 26 -14.41 0.85 -6.95
C ILE A 26 -14.14 0.12 -8.26
N SER A 27 -14.69 0.65 -9.33
CA SER A 27 -14.77 0.10 -10.68
C SER A 27 -13.54 -0.69 -11.12
N HIS A 28 -13.71 -1.99 -11.38
CA HIS A 28 -12.68 -2.89 -11.94
C HIS A 28 -12.47 -2.68 -13.46
N LYS A 29 -12.79 -1.51 -14.00
CA LYS A 29 -12.76 -1.28 -15.46
C LYS A 29 -11.36 -1.22 -16.06
N LYS A 30 -10.32 -0.98 -15.25
CA LYS A 30 -8.95 -0.87 -15.74
C LYS A 30 -8.04 -1.81 -14.97
N LEU A 31 -7.48 -2.79 -15.68
CA LEU A 31 -6.45 -3.67 -15.14
C LEU A 31 -5.10 -2.96 -15.17
N LEU A 32 -4.33 -3.10 -14.09
CA LEU A 32 -2.97 -2.59 -14.02
C LEU A 32 -2.01 -3.59 -14.67
N PRO A 33 -1.19 -3.21 -15.66
CA PRO A 33 -0.15 -4.08 -16.18
C PRO A 33 0.86 -4.39 -15.06
N VAL A 34 1.05 -5.68 -14.74
CA VAL A 34 1.96 -6.09 -13.65
C VAL A 34 3.36 -5.53 -13.86
N ASN A 35 3.85 -5.55 -15.10
CA ASN A 35 5.19 -5.06 -15.43
C ASN A 35 5.38 -3.58 -15.12
N SER A 36 4.33 -2.77 -15.18
CA SER A 36 4.40 -1.34 -14.84
C SER A 36 4.68 -1.07 -13.36
N LEU A 37 4.42 -2.06 -12.49
CA LEU A 37 4.69 -1.96 -11.06
C LEU A 37 6.17 -2.12 -10.72
N PHE A 38 6.95 -2.83 -11.54
CA PHE A 38 8.33 -3.21 -11.23
C PHE A 38 9.27 -2.00 -11.07
N GLY A 39 8.97 -0.89 -11.76
CA GLY A 39 9.73 0.35 -11.64
C GLY A 39 9.41 1.21 -10.41
N LEU A 40 8.30 0.96 -9.72
CA LEU A 40 7.82 1.83 -8.63
C LEU A 40 8.76 1.93 -7.43
N PRO A 41 9.41 0.84 -6.96
CA PRO A 41 10.40 0.94 -5.88
C PRO A 41 11.58 1.84 -6.24
N LYS A 42 12.03 1.81 -7.49
CA LYS A 42 13.11 2.67 -7.99
C LYS A 42 12.68 4.14 -8.03
N LEU A 43 11.48 4.42 -8.54
CA LEU A 43 10.91 5.78 -8.53
C LEU A 43 10.77 6.31 -7.10
N MET A 44 10.23 5.52 -6.18
CA MET A 44 10.19 5.87 -4.76
C MET A 44 11.59 6.16 -4.22
N ARG A 45 12.57 5.32 -4.55
CA ARG A 45 13.96 5.45 -4.08
C ARG A 45 14.62 6.76 -4.49
N GLN A 46 14.33 7.25 -5.68
CA GLN A 46 14.87 8.54 -6.18
C GLN A 46 14.44 9.73 -5.32
N HIS A 47 13.35 9.61 -4.56
CA HIS A 47 12.80 10.67 -3.69
C HIS A 47 13.13 10.46 -2.20
N GLN A 48 13.91 9.43 -1.84
CA GLN A 48 14.30 9.10 -0.48
C GLN A 48 15.56 9.88 -0.04
N VAL A 49 15.40 11.14 0.32
CA VAL A 49 16.51 12.01 0.75
C VAL A 49 17.09 11.57 2.09
N LEU A 50 16.23 11.28 3.08
CA LEU A 50 16.68 10.88 4.41
C LEU A 50 17.35 9.51 4.38
N PHE A 51 16.79 8.57 3.61
CA PHE A 51 17.41 7.26 3.48
C PHE A 51 18.78 7.36 2.79
N THR A 52 18.95 8.19 1.78
CA THR A 52 20.23 8.40 1.10
C THR A 52 21.29 8.90 2.05
N ASN A 53 20.91 9.75 3.00
CA ASN A 53 21.84 10.34 3.97
C ASN A 53 22.10 9.47 5.19
N THR A 54 21.17 8.61 5.58
CA THR A 54 21.21 7.89 6.87
C THR A 54 21.20 6.37 6.77
N GLY A 55 20.61 5.83 5.68
CA GLY A 55 20.36 4.39 5.51
C GLY A 55 19.36 3.79 6.53
N GLY A 56 18.81 4.60 7.45
CA GLY A 56 18.09 4.13 8.64
C GLY A 56 16.59 4.41 8.67
N VAL A 57 15.97 4.84 7.55
CA VAL A 57 14.56 5.18 7.52
C VAL A 57 13.77 4.31 6.53
N HIS A 58 12.48 4.19 6.78
CA HIS A 58 11.51 3.61 5.86
C HIS A 58 10.85 4.68 5.01
N SER A 59 10.24 4.26 3.90
CA SER A 59 9.42 5.13 3.05
C SER A 59 8.11 4.47 2.65
N ALA A 60 7.14 5.32 2.36
CA ALA A 60 5.90 4.97 1.70
C ALA A 60 5.65 5.98 0.56
N ALA A 61 5.14 5.48 -0.57
CA ALA A 61 4.85 6.29 -1.74
C ALA A 61 3.46 5.95 -2.28
N LEU A 62 2.71 6.96 -2.69
CA LEU A 62 1.43 6.81 -3.37
C LEU A 62 1.58 7.08 -4.85
N PHE A 63 1.06 6.17 -5.66
CA PHE A 63 0.96 6.29 -7.11
C PHE A 63 -0.49 6.21 -7.55
N ASN A 64 -0.82 6.80 -8.67
CA ASN A 64 -2.10 6.60 -9.35
C ASN A 64 -2.05 5.41 -10.32
N ASP A 65 -3.15 5.12 -10.99
CA ASP A 65 -3.28 4.03 -11.97
C ASP A 65 -2.48 4.26 -13.28
N LEU A 66 -1.90 5.45 -13.47
CA LEU A 66 -0.95 5.77 -14.55
C LEU A 66 0.51 5.65 -14.09
N MET A 67 0.77 5.07 -12.91
CA MET A 67 2.09 4.95 -12.28
C MET A 67 2.75 6.31 -11.98
N ALA A 68 1.98 7.40 -11.97
CA ALA A 68 2.49 8.71 -11.61
C ALA A 68 2.57 8.84 -10.08
N LEU A 69 3.75 9.26 -9.60
CA LEU A 69 4.00 9.50 -8.19
C LEU A 69 3.19 10.71 -7.69
N GLN A 70 2.43 10.51 -6.61
CA GLN A 70 1.63 11.54 -5.96
C GLN A 70 2.32 12.06 -4.70
N PHE A 71 2.74 11.16 -3.82
CA PHE A 71 3.38 11.47 -2.56
C PHE A 71 4.50 10.48 -2.25
N VAL A 72 5.57 10.96 -1.61
CA VAL A 72 6.58 10.13 -0.93
C VAL A 72 6.84 10.73 0.44
N TYR A 73 6.82 9.89 1.45
CA TYR A 73 7.21 10.28 2.81
C TYR A 73 8.13 9.25 3.41
N GLU A 74 9.11 9.76 4.17
CA GLU A 74 10.07 8.96 4.92
C GLU A 74 9.85 9.13 6.42
N ASP A 75 10.14 8.07 7.19
CA ASP A 75 10.13 8.08 8.65
C ASP A 75 10.96 6.90 9.18
N ILE A 76 11.51 7.01 10.40
CA ILE A 76 12.16 5.90 11.11
C ILE A 76 11.18 4.74 11.29
N GLY A 77 9.91 5.05 11.58
CA GLY A 77 8.84 4.07 11.74
C GLY A 77 8.09 3.82 10.44
N ARG A 78 8.12 2.58 9.94
CA ARG A 78 7.37 2.21 8.73
C ARG A 78 5.88 2.56 8.79
N HIS A 79 5.25 2.46 9.96
CA HIS A 79 3.84 2.83 10.16
C HIS A 79 3.61 4.32 10.03
N ASN A 80 4.56 5.14 10.53
CA ASN A 80 4.48 6.59 10.42
C ASN A 80 4.65 7.06 8.96
N ALA A 81 5.55 6.43 8.20
CA ALA A 81 5.67 6.72 6.77
C ALA A 81 4.34 6.50 6.03
N VAL A 82 3.64 5.38 6.33
CA VAL A 82 2.31 5.10 5.78
C VAL A 82 1.28 6.13 6.26
N ASP A 83 1.29 6.51 7.54
CA ASP A 83 0.35 7.52 8.09
C ASP A 83 0.52 8.88 7.40
N LYS A 84 1.76 9.28 7.12
CA LYS A 84 2.03 10.54 6.38
C LYS A 84 1.41 10.50 4.96
N VAL A 85 1.57 9.38 4.23
CA VAL A 85 1.00 9.21 2.89
C VAL A 85 -0.53 9.19 2.94
N THR A 86 -1.11 8.37 3.81
CA THR A 86 -2.57 8.26 3.93
C THR A 86 -3.20 9.55 4.43
N GLY A 87 -2.53 10.27 5.33
CA GLY A 87 -2.94 11.60 5.78
C GLY A 87 -2.95 12.60 4.63
N ALA A 88 -1.89 12.64 3.81
CA ALA A 88 -1.83 13.51 2.63
C ALA A 88 -2.95 13.19 1.63
N LEU A 89 -3.22 11.91 1.36
CA LEU A 89 -4.34 11.49 0.49
C LEU A 89 -5.68 12.01 1.02
N LEU A 90 -5.92 11.95 2.32
CA LEU A 90 -7.16 12.42 2.93
C LEU A 90 -7.35 13.94 2.90
N THR A 91 -6.29 14.71 2.65
CA THR A 91 -6.39 16.16 2.46
C THR A 91 -6.81 16.56 1.04
N LEU A 92 -6.77 15.64 0.08
CA LEU A 92 -7.24 15.89 -1.29
C LEU A 92 -8.77 16.01 -1.31
N THR A 93 -9.27 16.74 -2.31
CA THR A 93 -10.71 16.83 -2.57
C THR A 93 -11.29 15.47 -2.96
N GLU A 94 -12.56 15.22 -2.65
CA GLU A 94 -13.25 13.96 -2.93
C GLU A 94 -13.13 13.51 -4.40
N PRO A 95 -13.30 14.36 -5.43
CA PRO A 95 -13.16 13.93 -6.81
C PRO A 95 -11.78 13.32 -7.11
N ILE A 96 -10.70 13.98 -6.69
CA ILE A 96 -9.32 13.51 -6.93
C ILE A 96 -9.06 12.20 -6.19
N ARG A 97 -9.59 12.06 -4.97
CA ARG A 97 -9.45 10.86 -4.15
C ARG A 97 -10.27 9.69 -4.69
N ALA A 98 -11.41 9.97 -5.32
CA ALA A 98 -12.31 8.95 -5.88
C ALA A 98 -11.92 8.52 -7.30
N GLU A 99 -11.08 9.30 -7.99
CA GLU A 99 -10.68 8.99 -9.37
C GLU A 99 -9.57 7.93 -9.43
N GLY A 100 -9.88 6.81 -10.09
CA GLY A 100 -8.92 5.77 -10.42
C GLY A 100 -8.48 4.87 -9.26
N LEU A 101 -7.48 4.05 -9.52
CA LEU A 101 -6.85 3.19 -8.55
C LEU A 101 -5.67 3.91 -7.89
N HIS A 102 -5.56 3.73 -6.57
CA HIS A 102 -4.41 4.17 -5.81
C HIS A 102 -3.53 2.98 -5.44
N ILE A 103 -2.22 3.14 -5.60
CA ILE A 103 -1.20 2.13 -5.31
C ILE A 103 -0.29 2.68 -4.22
N LEU A 104 -0.30 2.04 -3.07
CA LEU A 104 0.63 2.34 -1.98
C LEU A 104 1.83 1.40 -2.09
N VAL A 105 3.02 1.96 -2.23
CA VAL A 105 4.29 1.21 -2.22
C VAL A 105 5.02 1.49 -0.92
N VAL A 106 5.47 0.44 -0.23
CA VAL A 106 6.23 0.56 1.03
C VAL A 106 7.61 -0.10 0.90
N SER A 107 8.65 0.54 1.43
CA SER A 107 10.01 0.01 1.42
C SER A 107 10.22 -1.13 2.44
N SER A 108 9.24 -1.37 3.30
CA SER A 108 9.30 -2.30 4.42
C SER A 108 8.61 -3.63 4.13
N ARG A 109 8.65 -4.53 5.11
CA ARG A 109 7.71 -5.65 5.21
C ARG A 109 6.30 -5.13 5.49
N ILE A 110 5.27 -5.88 5.05
CA ILE A 110 3.87 -5.53 5.24
C ILE A 110 3.30 -6.27 6.45
N SER A 111 2.93 -5.53 7.48
CA SER A 111 2.21 -6.04 8.65
C SER A 111 0.69 -5.85 8.50
N PHE A 112 -0.07 -6.50 9.39
CA PHE A 112 -1.52 -6.32 9.48
C PHE A 112 -1.92 -4.84 9.60
N GLU A 113 -1.21 -4.07 10.41
CA GLU A 113 -1.51 -2.65 10.65
C GLU A 113 -1.31 -1.79 9.40
N ILE A 114 -0.33 -2.13 8.54
CA ILE A 114 -0.13 -1.45 7.26
C ILE A 114 -1.32 -1.74 6.33
N VAL A 115 -1.78 -3.00 6.25
CA VAL A 115 -3.00 -3.36 5.51
C VAL A 115 -4.20 -2.60 6.05
N GLN A 116 -4.37 -2.55 7.38
CA GLN A 116 -5.47 -1.82 8.02
C GLN A 116 -5.50 -0.34 7.62
N LYS A 117 -4.36 0.34 7.68
CA LYS A 117 -4.23 1.75 7.30
C LYS A 117 -4.56 1.96 5.81
N THR A 118 -4.07 1.08 4.96
CA THR A 118 -4.29 1.10 3.51
C THR A 118 -5.79 0.98 3.18
N VAL A 119 -6.47 -0.01 3.77
CA VAL A 119 -7.91 -0.23 3.60
C VAL A 119 -8.73 0.96 4.10
N MET A 120 -8.39 1.48 5.29
CA MET A 120 -9.11 2.64 5.87
C MET A 120 -8.94 3.92 5.05
N ALA A 121 -7.83 4.06 4.35
CA ALA A 121 -7.59 5.18 3.43
C ALA A 121 -8.29 5.00 2.06
N GLY A 122 -8.93 3.85 1.81
CA GLY A 122 -9.59 3.55 0.53
C GLY A 122 -8.64 3.23 -0.61
N ILE A 123 -7.40 2.84 -0.31
CA ILE A 123 -6.37 2.46 -1.30
C ILE A 123 -6.58 1.01 -1.70
N GLN A 124 -6.58 0.70 -3.00
CA GLN A 124 -6.96 -0.60 -3.55
C GLN A 124 -5.79 -1.56 -3.75
N VAL A 125 -4.57 -1.04 -3.89
CA VAL A 125 -3.36 -1.84 -4.14
C VAL A 125 -2.29 -1.47 -3.12
N LEU A 126 -1.76 -2.47 -2.44
CA LEU A 126 -0.62 -2.35 -1.52
C LEU A 126 0.51 -3.23 -2.00
N ALA A 127 1.65 -2.64 -2.25
CA ALA A 127 2.86 -3.33 -2.68
C ALA A 127 4.02 -3.06 -1.71
N GLY A 128 4.75 -4.09 -1.34
CA GLY A 128 5.92 -3.98 -0.48
C GLY A 128 7.18 -4.54 -1.11
N VAL A 129 8.31 -3.89 -0.86
CA VAL A 129 9.63 -4.45 -1.20
C VAL A 129 9.91 -5.71 -0.37
N GLY A 130 9.39 -5.77 0.86
CA GLY A 130 9.48 -6.93 1.74
C GLY A 130 8.26 -7.86 1.70
N ALA A 131 8.32 -8.91 2.50
CA ALA A 131 7.27 -9.92 2.63
C ALA A 131 6.07 -9.40 3.44
N PRO A 132 4.83 -9.80 3.10
CA PRO A 132 3.69 -9.66 3.99
C PRO A 132 3.70 -10.74 5.08
N SER A 133 3.14 -10.41 6.26
CA SER A 133 2.84 -11.39 7.29
C SER A 133 1.59 -12.21 6.93
N ASP A 134 1.45 -13.41 7.51
CA ASP A 134 0.25 -14.26 7.34
C ASP A 134 -1.05 -13.49 7.69
N LEU A 135 -1.02 -12.72 8.78
CA LEU A 135 -2.19 -11.92 9.18
C LEU A 135 -2.48 -10.77 8.20
N ALA A 136 -1.45 -10.21 7.56
CA ALA A 136 -1.62 -9.20 6.50
C ALA A 136 -2.30 -9.81 5.27
N ILE A 137 -1.93 -11.05 4.87
CA ILE A 137 -2.56 -11.75 3.76
C ILE A 137 -4.04 -12.02 4.06
N LYS A 138 -4.36 -12.55 5.25
CA LYS A 138 -5.75 -12.79 5.68
C LYS A 138 -6.59 -11.50 5.70
N ALA A 139 -5.99 -10.39 6.12
CA ALA A 139 -6.66 -9.10 6.10
C ALA A 139 -6.91 -8.61 4.67
N ALA A 140 -5.93 -8.73 3.77
CA ALA A 140 -6.08 -8.36 2.37
C ALA A 140 -7.21 -9.16 1.70
N GLN A 141 -7.27 -10.47 1.94
CA GLN A 141 -8.35 -11.34 1.46
C GLN A 141 -9.73 -10.91 1.97
N GLN A 142 -9.81 -10.51 3.23
CA GLN A 142 -11.10 -10.10 3.83
C GLN A 142 -11.64 -8.79 3.28
N PHE A 143 -10.77 -7.88 2.83
CA PHE A 143 -11.14 -6.54 2.38
C PHE A 143 -10.96 -6.34 0.87
N ASP A 144 -10.69 -7.41 0.11
CA ASP A 144 -10.46 -7.37 -1.34
C ASP A 144 -9.35 -6.39 -1.75
N LEU A 145 -8.31 -6.26 -0.88
CA LEU A 145 -7.14 -5.46 -1.16
C LEU A 145 -6.18 -6.25 -2.07
N THR A 146 -5.73 -5.69 -3.18
CA THR A 146 -4.64 -6.29 -3.94
C THR A 146 -3.35 -6.17 -3.14
N LEU A 147 -2.75 -7.31 -2.79
CA LEU A 147 -1.56 -7.39 -1.94
C LEU A 147 -0.40 -8.00 -2.70
N ILE A 148 0.67 -7.24 -2.81
CA ILE A 148 1.90 -7.58 -3.53
C ILE A 148 3.08 -7.49 -2.54
N GLY A 149 3.93 -8.51 -2.55
CA GLY A 149 5.18 -8.51 -1.80
C GLY A 149 6.38 -8.79 -2.69
N PHE A 150 7.58 -8.57 -2.16
CA PHE A 150 8.86 -8.76 -2.84
C PHE A 150 8.95 -7.98 -4.17
N LEU A 151 8.27 -6.82 -4.23
CA LEU A 151 8.27 -5.98 -5.42
C LEU A 151 9.67 -5.42 -5.68
N ASN A 152 10.20 -5.70 -6.86
CA ASN A 152 11.49 -5.22 -7.35
C ASN A 152 11.48 -5.06 -8.88
N GLU A 153 12.60 -4.65 -9.49
CA GLU A 153 12.70 -4.42 -10.94
C GLU A 153 12.56 -5.71 -11.79
N GLN A 154 12.62 -6.89 -11.19
CA GLN A 154 12.57 -8.18 -11.89
C GLN A 154 11.22 -8.89 -11.74
N GLY A 155 10.42 -8.50 -10.74
CA GLY A 155 9.14 -9.15 -10.48
C GLY A 155 8.55 -8.85 -9.11
N CYS A 156 7.50 -9.60 -8.81
CA CYS A 156 6.81 -9.54 -7.52
C CYS A 156 6.05 -10.83 -7.26
N ASN A 157 5.58 -11.00 -6.02
CA ASN A 157 4.63 -12.04 -5.64
C ASN A 157 3.26 -11.41 -5.36
N VAL A 158 2.22 -11.85 -6.06
CA VAL A 158 0.84 -11.46 -5.80
C VAL A 158 0.23 -12.44 -4.80
N TYR A 159 -0.18 -11.95 -3.64
CA TYR A 159 -0.76 -12.75 -2.56
C TYR A 159 -2.28 -12.73 -2.57
N HIS A 160 -2.89 -11.68 -3.12
CA HIS A 160 -4.33 -11.53 -3.26
C HIS A 160 -4.66 -10.42 -4.24
N GLY A 161 -5.87 -10.48 -4.86
CA GLY A 161 -6.41 -9.41 -5.68
C GLY A 161 -5.82 -9.33 -7.08
N ASP A 162 -5.40 -10.49 -7.66
CA ASP A 162 -4.86 -10.63 -9.01
C ASP A 162 -5.83 -10.12 -10.10
N TRP A 163 -7.14 -10.13 -9.84
CA TRP A 163 -8.16 -9.62 -10.77
C TRP A 163 -8.05 -8.11 -11.09
N ARG A 164 -7.22 -7.35 -10.36
CA ARG A 164 -6.90 -5.95 -10.70
C ARG A 164 -5.65 -5.83 -11.56
N LEU A 165 -5.00 -6.95 -11.84
CA LEU A 165 -3.72 -7.00 -12.53
C LEU A 165 -3.89 -7.67 -13.90
N ASN A 166 -3.17 -7.14 -14.90
CA ASN A 166 -3.00 -7.81 -16.19
C ASN A 166 -1.59 -8.40 -16.25
N THR A 167 -1.51 -9.72 -16.40
CA THR A 167 -0.25 -10.47 -16.52
C THR A 167 0.17 -10.70 -17.97
N ASP A 168 -0.70 -10.37 -18.94
CA ASP A 168 -0.51 -10.62 -20.38
C ASP A 168 0.24 -9.47 -21.07
N GLY A 169 1.15 -8.82 -20.37
CA GLY A 169 1.94 -7.68 -20.88
C GLY A 169 3.43 -7.96 -20.93
#